data_1ad6f6cb99524bc2b49680de46b4ef41
#
_entry.id   1ad6f6cb99524bc2b49680de46b4ef41
#
_cell.length_a   1.000
_cell.length_b   1.000
_cell.length_c   1.000
_cell.angle_alpha   90.00
_cell.angle_beta   90.00
_cell.angle_gamma   90.00
#
_symmetry.space_group_name_H-M   'P 1'
#
loop_
_entity.id
_entity.type
_entity.pdbx_description
1 polymer ?
#
loop_
_entity_poly.entity_id
_entity_poly.type
_entity_poly.pdbx_seq_one_letter_code
_entity_poly.pdbx_strand_id
1 'polypeptide(L)'
;MNIAKKALVFTSVVAIAAGTSVSAKTRLSGAGASFPAKIYTRWFFDLAKSGGPRVNYQAVGSGSGRKAFIDQTVNFGASDDPMKDKDIAKVTRGLVQIPMVGGTIAFGYNYDCDLKLSQEKAVQVAMGMIKDWKELGCKPGKLTWTHRSDGSGTTKAFTNSMEAFSKTWTLGTGKSVKWPAGVGAKGNSGVAGVIQNTPGAIGYVNQSYIKGNVKAAALQNLSGEYVKPTVEAGAKALNGVTLDENLAGQNPNPTAKGAYPIACLLYTSPSPRD
;
A
#
# COMPACT_ATOMS: atom_id res chain seq x y z
N MET A 1 66.56 71.45 -6.50
CA MET A 1 66.59 69.99 -6.16
C MET A 1 65.17 69.60 -5.75
N ASN A 2 64.31 69.21 -6.76
CA ASN A 2 62.91 68.94 -6.51
C ASN A 2 62.64 67.46 -6.59
N ILE A 3 62.21 66.90 -5.49
CA ILE A 3 61.82 65.51 -5.39
C ILE A 3 60.32 65.43 -5.59
N ALA A 4 59.92 64.92 -6.76
CA ALA A 4 58.51 64.65 -7.09
C ALA A 4 58.01 63.37 -6.38
N LYS A 5 57.04 63.54 -5.48
CA LYS A 5 56.32 62.41 -4.86
C LYS A 5 55.28 61.84 -5.83
N LYS A 6 55.52 60.61 -6.30
CA LYS A 6 54.49 59.83 -7.03
C LYS A 6 53.57 59.19 -6.01
N ALA A 7 52.29 59.62 -5.99
CA ALA A 7 51.24 58.94 -5.25
C ALA A 7 50.72 57.75 -6.05
N LEU A 8 50.81 56.56 -5.50
CA LEU A 8 50.29 55.33 -6.08
C LEU A 8 48.85 55.16 -5.58
N VAL A 9 47.88 55.30 -6.46
CA VAL A 9 46.45 55.06 -6.16
C VAL A 9 46.18 53.56 -6.32
N PHE A 10 45.97 52.87 -5.21
CA PHE A 10 45.48 51.50 -5.21
C PHE A 10 43.95 51.49 -5.37
N THR A 11 43.47 51.10 -6.54
CA THR A 11 42.04 50.89 -6.80
C THR A 11 41.70 49.46 -6.39
N SER A 12 41.07 49.31 -5.22
CA SER A 12 40.58 48.05 -4.75
C SER A 12 39.30 47.65 -5.53
N VAL A 13 39.40 46.70 -6.42
CA VAL A 13 38.22 46.07 -7.07
C VAL A 13 37.62 45.08 -6.06
N VAL A 14 36.54 45.48 -5.40
CA VAL A 14 35.71 44.55 -4.62
C VAL A 14 34.85 43.74 -5.59
N ALA A 15 35.27 42.55 -5.91
CA ALA A 15 34.45 41.56 -6.62
C ALA A 15 33.34 41.08 -5.69
N ILE A 16 32.11 41.60 -5.85
CA ILE A 16 30.91 41.03 -5.21
C ILE A 16 30.61 39.73 -5.93
N ALA A 17 31.09 38.62 -5.35
CA ALA A 17 30.64 37.29 -5.73
C ALA A 17 29.15 37.16 -5.34
N ALA A 18 28.25 37.43 -6.29
CA ALA A 18 26.85 37.07 -6.15
C ALA A 18 26.77 35.53 -6.08
N GLY A 19 26.92 35.02 -4.87
CA GLY A 19 26.67 33.59 -4.58
C GLY A 19 25.23 33.29 -4.87
N THR A 20 24.95 32.70 -6.04
CA THR A 20 23.66 32.04 -6.26
C THR A 20 23.53 30.93 -5.26
N SER A 21 22.79 31.20 -4.19
CA SER A 21 22.40 30.17 -3.21
C SER A 21 21.58 29.12 -3.96
N VAL A 22 22.22 28.05 -4.42
CA VAL A 22 21.51 26.87 -4.88
C VAL A 22 20.82 26.31 -3.65
N SER A 23 19.56 26.71 -3.45
CA SER A 23 18.72 26.14 -2.40
C SER A 23 18.69 24.62 -2.63
N ALA A 24 19.34 23.87 -1.75
CA ALA A 24 19.32 22.43 -1.82
C ALA A 24 17.85 21.99 -1.71
N LYS A 25 17.30 21.39 -2.79
CA LYS A 25 15.91 20.89 -2.76
C LYS A 25 15.73 19.98 -1.57
N THR A 26 14.78 20.30 -0.72
CA THR A 26 14.40 19.49 0.44
C THR A 26 14.20 18.03 0.02
N ARG A 27 14.82 17.12 0.76
CA ARG A 27 14.66 15.68 0.56
C ARG A 27 13.83 15.13 1.70
N LEU A 28 12.79 14.39 1.35
CA LEU A 28 11.93 13.71 2.30
C LEU A 28 12.09 12.20 2.12
N SER A 29 12.05 11.48 3.24
CA SER A 29 12.07 10.02 3.26
C SER A 29 10.76 9.49 3.83
N GLY A 30 10.22 8.46 3.19
CA GLY A 30 9.04 7.75 3.67
C GLY A 30 9.23 6.24 3.57
N ALA A 31 8.53 5.50 4.41
CA ALA A 31 8.54 4.04 4.36
C ALA A 31 7.17 3.46 4.74
N GLY A 32 6.83 2.33 4.16
CA GLY A 32 5.60 1.66 4.56
C GLY A 32 4.97 0.74 3.53
N ALA A 33 3.65 0.79 3.47
CA ALA A 33 2.83 -0.10 2.67
C ALA A 33 3.26 -0.16 1.20
N SER A 34 3.27 -1.36 0.64
CA SER A 34 3.47 -1.56 -0.80
C SER A 34 2.19 -1.32 -1.61
N PHE A 35 1.04 -1.20 -0.94
CA PHE A 35 -0.26 -0.91 -1.55
C PHE A 35 -0.24 0.38 -2.40
N PRO A 36 0.22 1.55 -1.91
CA PRO A 36 0.24 2.80 -2.67
C PRO A 36 1.49 2.98 -3.54
N ALA A 37 2.46 2.06 -3.48
CA ALA A 37 3.81 2.31 -4.01
C ALA A 37 3.82 2.83 -5.46
N LYS A 38 2.93 2.32 -6.32
CA LYS A 38 2.86 2.76 -7.73
C LYS A 38 2.37 4.19 -7.88
N ILE A 39 1.28 4.55 -7.18
CA ILE A 39 0.74 5.90 -7.25
C ILE A 39 1.67 6.91 -6.55
N TYR A 40 2.29 6.53 -5.43
CA TYR A 40 3.27 7.35 -4.74
C TYR A 40 4.49 7.62 -5.60
N THR A 41 5.03 6.61 -6.29
CA THR A 41 6.14 6.80 -7.24
C THR A 41 5.80 7.84 -8.29
N ARG A 42 4.57 7.79 -8.82
CA ARG A 42 4.10 8.76 -9.80
C ARG A 42 3.94 10.17 -9.21
N TRP A 43 3.26 10.30 -8.09
CA TRP A 43 3.04 11.59 -7.43
C TRP A 43 4.35 12.25 -7.00
N PHE A 44 5.29 11.50 -6.43
CA PHE A 44 6.58 12.05 -6.00
C PHE A 44 7.47 12.43 -7.18
N PHE A 45 7.38 11.71 -8.30
CA PHE A 45 8.02 12.11 -9.54
C PHE A 45 7.45 13.43 -10.07
N ASP A 46 6.13 13.56 -10.16
CA ASP A 46 5.46 14.75 -10.64
C ASP A 46 5.71 15.95 -9.70
N LEU A 47 5.70 15.74 -8.39
CA LEU A 47 6.05 16.75 -7.38
C LEU A 47 7.48 17.27 -7.57
N ALA A 48 8.45 16.37 -7.74
CA ALA A 48 9.84 16.76 -7.97
C ALA A 48 10.02 17.51 -9.30
N LYS A 49 9.26 17.14 -10.34
CA LYS A 49 9.26 17.79 -11.65
C LYS A 49 8.67 19.19 -11.60
N SER A 50 7.66 19.44 -10.77
CA SER A 50 7.05 20.76 -10.55
C SER A 50 7.86 21.68 -9.63
N GLY A 51 9.07 21.30 -9.25
CA GLY A 51 9.96 22.11 -8.40
C GLY A 51 9.86 21.81 -6.90
N GLY A 52 8.94 20.94 -6.47
CA GLY A 52 8.77 20.53 -5.09
C GLY A 52 9.89 19.63 -4.55
N PRO A 53 9.78 19.17 -3.28
CA PRO A 53 10.78 18.34 -2.65
C PRO A 53 10.94 16.98 -3.36
N ARG A 54 12.13 16.39 -3.26
CA ARG A 54 12.38 15.03 -3.70
C ARG A 54 12.00 14.06 -2.58
N VAL A 55 11.10 13.14 -2.87
CA VAL A 55 10.65 12.14 -1.90
C VAL A 55 11.22 10.77 -2.26
N ASN A 56 11.89 10.14 -1.31
CA ASN A 56 12.30 8.74 -1.39
C ASN A 56 11.35 7.88 -0.57
N TYR A 57 10.56 7.01 -1.22
CA TYR A 57 9.63 6.12 -0.56
C TYR A 57 10.05 4.67 -0.66
N GLN A 58 10.14 3.99 0.49
CA GLN A 58 10.52 2.59 0.59
C GLN A 58 9.28 1.71 0.88
N ALA A 59 8.87 0.91 -0.08
CA ALA A 59 7.72 0.01 0.02
C ALA A 59 8.08 -1.29 0.78
N VAL A 60 8.35 -1.17 2.07
CA VAL A 60 8.85 -2.26 2.94
C VAL A 60 7.76 -3.00 3.73
N GLY A 61 6.49 -2.63 3.52
CA GLY A 61 5.33 -3.13 4.25
C GLY A 61 4.93 -2.23 5.43
N SER A 62 3.63 -2.23 5.76
CA SER A 62 3.06 -1.36 6.80
C SER A 62 3.70 -1.55 8.17
N GLY A 63 4.06 -2.78 8.53
CA GLY A 63 4.71 -3.08 9.81
C GLY A 63 6.07 -2.38 9.95
N SER A 64 6.95 -2.56 8.95
CA SER A 64 8.28 -1.94 8.94
C SER A 64 8.21 -0.42 8.80
N GLY A 65 7.27 0.09 7.97
CA GLY A 65 7.07 1.53 7.83
C GLY A 65 6.62 2.20 9.12
N ARG A 66 5.66 1.59 9.83
CA ARG A 66 5.23 2.06 11.15
C ARG A 66 6.39 2.10 12.15
N LYS A 67 7.20 1.03 12.19
CA LYS A 67 8.39 1.00 13.05
C LYS A 67 9.36 2.12 12.69
N ALA A 68 9.71 2.28 11.42
CA ALA A 68 10.63 3.34 10.97
C ALA A 68 10.12 4.76 11.32
N PHE A 69 8.79 4.98 11.26
CA PHE A 69 8.19 6.25 11.64
C PHE A 69 8.26 6.49 13.17
N ILE A 70 7.94 5.49 13.99
CA ILE A 70 8.07 5.56 15.46
C ILE A 70 9.52 5.80 15.86
N ASP A 71 10.47 5.07 15.24
CA ASP A 71 11.92 5.20 15.48
C ASP A 71 12.51 6.50 14.88
N GLN A 72 11.71 7.34 14.23
CA GLN A 72 12.09 8.63 13.63
C GLN A 72 13.19 8.52 12.55
N THR A 73 13.28 7.38 11.87
CA THR A 73 14.24 7.15 10.76
C THR A 73 13.72 7.60 9.40
N VAL A 74 12.44 7.99 9.32
CA VAL A 74 11.79 8.56 8.14
C VAL A 74 10.91 9.74 8.52
N ASN A 75 10.66 10.65 7.58
CA ASN A 75 9.78 11.81 7.80
C ASN A 75 8.29 11.40 7.87
N PHE A 76 7.88 10.40 7.08
CA PHE A 76 6.50 9.91 7.12
C PHE A 76 6.42 8.38 7.00
N GLY A 77 5.39 7.82 7.62
CA GLY A 77 5.00 6.41 7.48
C GLY A 77 3.77 6.26 6.60
N ALA A 78 3.60 5.12 5.94
CA ALA A 78 2.37 4.77 5.23
C ALA A 78 1.89 3.36 5.58
N SER A 79 0.58 3.22 5.84
CA SER A 79 0.00 1.96 6.29
C SER A 79 -1.47 1.84 5.85
N ASP A 80 -1.86 0.66 5.37
CA ASP A 80 -3.27 0.30 5.12
C ASP A 80 -4.00 -0.13 6.42
N ASP A 81 -3.30 -0.10 7.56
CA ASP A 81 -3.85 -0.36 8.89
C ASP A 81 -3.52 0.86 9.77
N PRO A 82 -4.52 1.62 10.26
CA PRO A 82 -4.26 2.82 11.05
C PRO A 82 -3.50 2.49 12.33
N MET A 83 -2.76 3.48 12.85
CA MET A 83 -2.08 3.33 14.12
C MET A 83 -3.09 3.31 15.26
N LYS A 84 -2.88 2.40 16.20
CA LYS A 84 -3.67 2.31 17.44
C LYS A 84 -3.08 3.23 18.50
N ASP A 85 -3.86 3.65 19.49
CA ASP A 85 -3.46 4.55 20.57
C ASP A 85 -2.14 4.16 21.23
N LYS A 86 -1.94 2.85 21.48
CA LYS A 86 -0.70 2.31 22.05
C LYS A 86 0.56 2.54 21.19
N ASP A 87 0.39 2.70 19.88
CA ASP A 87 1.49 2.98 18.95
C ASP A 87 1.61 4.49 18.73
N ILE A 88 0.49 5.23 18.75
CA ILE A 88 0.45 6.69 18.71
C ILE A 88 1.21 7.26 19.92
N ALA A 89 0.98 6.70 21.11
CA ALA A 89 1.67 7.11 22.35
C ALA A 89 3.20 6.99 22.30
N LYS A 90 3.74 6.20 21.37
CA LYS A 90 5.20 6.05 21.18
C LYS A 90 5.79 7.12 20.26
N VAL A 91 4.96 7.90 19.57
CA VAL A 91 5.41 8.91 18.61
C VAL A 91 5.63 10.24 19.32
N THR A 92 6.86 10.48 19.80
CA THR A 92 7.18 11.65 20.64
C THR A 92 7.11 12.99 19.92
N ARG A 93 7.23 13.01 18.59
CA ARG A 93 7.14 14.21 17.73
C ARG A 93 5.72 14.57 17.29
N GLY A 94 4.73 13.80 17.73
CA GLY A 94 3.35 13.93 17.30
C GLY A 94 3.04 13.16 16.03
N LEU A 95 1.75 12.99 15.75
CA LEU A 95 1.23 12.21 14.64
C LEU A 95 -0.06 12.81 14.14
N VAL A 96 -0.18 12.91 12.83
CA VAL A 96 -1.47 13.04 12.12
C VAL A 96 -1.63 11.86 11.18
N GLN A 97 -2.77 11.20 11.18
CA GLN A 97 -3.09 10.16 10.20
C GLN A 97 -4.00 10.73 9.12
N ILE A 98 -3.57 10.67 7.88
CA ILE A 98 -4.31 11.24 6.76
C ILE A 98 -4.67 10.11 5.80
N PRO A 99 -5.97 9.83 5.56
CA PRO A 99 -6.39 8.90 4.51
C PRO A 99 -6.07 9.50 3.13
N MET A 100 -5.15 8.89 2.40
CA MET A 100 -4.61 9.43 1.15
C MET A 100 -5.12 8.73 -0.10
N VAL A 101 -5.26 7.41 -0.02
CA VAL A 101 -5.61 6.57 -1.17
C VAL A 101 -6.50 5.44 -0.72
N GLY A 102 -7.53 5.16 -1.52
CA GLY A 102 -8.35 3.97 -1.38
C GLY A 102 -8.19 3.02 -2.56
N GLY A 103 -8.51 1.76 -2.38
CA GLY A 103 -8.51 0.79 -3.45
C GLY A 103 -8.96 -0.60 -3.02
N THR A 104 -9.09 -1.49 -3.99
CA THR A 104 -9.51 -2.87 -3.75
C THR A 104 -8.31 -3.79 -3.52
N ILE A 105 -8.55 -4.86 -2.77
CA ILE A 105 -7.63 -5.99 -2.62
C ILE A 105 -8.23 -7.16 -3.40
N ALA A 106 -7.65 -7.43 -4.57
CA ALA A 106 -8.14 -8.43 -5.50
C ALA A 106 -7.58 -9.83 -5.19
N PHE A 107 -8.37 -10.86 -5.41
CA PHE A 107 -7.83 -12.20 -5.66
C PHE A 107 -7.20 -12.22 -7.05
N GLY A 108 -5.86 -12.07 -7.08
CA GLY A 108 -5.08 -12.19 -8.30
C GLY A 108 -4.74 -13.67 -8.57
N TYR A 109 -4.83 -14.10 -9.81
CA TYR A 109 -4.53 -15.50 -10.18
C TYR A 109 -3.91 -15.62 -11.56
N ASN A 110 -3.22 -16.73 -11.80
CA ASN A 110 -2.64 -17.11 -13.10
C ASN A 110 -3.13 -18.50 -13.49
N TYR A 111 -4.33 -18.55 -14.08
CA TYR A 111 -4.94 -19.76 -14.60
C TYR A 111 -5.88 -19.45 -15.75
N ASP A 112 -6.12 -20.43 -16.63
CA ASP A 112 -7.02 -20.26 -17.76
C ASP A 112 -8.47 -20.55 -17.34
N CYS A 113 -9.09 -19.56 -16.72
CA CYS A 113 -10.44 -19.62 -16.17
C CYS A 113 -10.98 -18.19 -15.99
N ASP A 114 -12.29 -17.96 -16.17
CA ASP A 114 -12.95 -16.74 -15.69
C ASP A 114 -13.47 -16.99 -14.28
N LEU A 115 -12.61 -16.74 -13.30
CA LEU A 115 -12.84 -17.09 -11.92
C LEU A 115 -13.88 -16.19 -11.25
N LYS A 116 -14.89 -16.82 -10.67
CA LYS A 116 -15.90 -16.20 -9.80
C LYS A 116 -15.86 -16.88 -8.44
N LEU A 117 -15.64 -16.13 -7.39
CA LEU A 117 -15.56 -16.65 -6.01
C LEU A 117 -16.74 -16.15 -5.19
N SER A 118 -17.51 -17.06 -4.60
CA SER A 118 -18.36 -16.70 -3.46
C SER A 118 -17.49 -16.34 -2.26
N GLN A 119 -18.05 -15.64 -1.27
CA GLN A 119 -17.31 -15.30 -0.04
C GLN A 119 -16.78 -16.55 0.67
N GLU A 120 -17.58 -17.60 0.76
CA GLU A 120 -17.14 -18.88 1.36
C GLU A 120 -16.00 -19.53 0.57
N LYS A 121 -16.08 -19.58 -0.77
CA LYS A 121 -14.99 -20.12 -1.61
C LYS A 121 -13.70 -19.29 -1.48
N ALA A 122 -13.81 -17.97 -1.37
CA ALA A 122 -12.66 -17.09 -1.14
C ALA A 122 -11.95 -17.42 0.18
N VAL A 123 -12.71 -17.67 1.26
CA VAL A 123 -12.19 -18.09 2.54
C VAL A 123 -11.54 -19.48 2.44
N GLN A 124 -12.20 -20.46 1.82
CA GLN A 124 -11.67 -21.83 1.64
C GLN A 124 -10.35 -21.84 0.86
N VAL A 125 -10.22 -21.01 -0.19
CA VAL A 125 -8.96 -20.84 -0.93
C VAL A 125 -7.86 -20.29 -0.01
N ALA A 126 -8.16 -19.22 0.73
CA ALA A 126 -7.18 -18.58 1.62
C ALA A 126 -6.79 -19.49 2.81
N MET A 127 -7.68 -20.34 3.25
CA MET A 127 -7.43 -21.36 4.27
C MET A 127 -6.65 -22.59 3.75
N GLY A 128 -6.36 -22.64 2.43
CA GLY A 128 -5.68 -23.80 1.81
C GLY A 128 -6.52 -25.08 1.78
N MET A 129 -7.84 -24.94 1.92
CA MET A 129 -8.79 -26.08 1.87
C MET A 129 -9.01 -26.53 0.42
N ILE A 130 -9.00 -25.59 -0.53
CA ILE A 130 -9.08 -25.85 -1.96
C ILE A 130 -7.68 -26.00 -2.53
N LYS A 131 -7.40 -27.14 -3.16
CA LYS A 131 -6.06 -27.50 -3.68
C LYS A 131 -6.05 -27.74 -5.20
N ASP A 132 -7.21 -27.84 -5.82
CA ASP A 132 -7.35 -28.08 -7.25
C ASP A 132 -8.33 -27.05 -7.86
N TRP A 133 -7.99 -26.52 -9.02
CA TRP A 133 -8.80 -25.55 -9.74
C TRP A 133 -10.17 -26.07 -10.15
N LYS A 134 -10.32 -27.41 -10.31
CA LYS A 134 -11.63 -28.05 -10.57
C LYS A 134 -12.66 -27.77 -9.47
N GLU A 135 -12.23 -27.59 -8.22
CA GLU A 135 -13.11 -27.29 -7.09
C GLU A 135 -13.71 -25.87 -7.17
N LEU A 136 -13.15 -25.03 -8.06
CA LEU A 136 -13.62 -23.69 -8.40
C LEU A 136 -14.37 -23.63 -9.74
N GLY A 137 -14.66 -24.79 -10.35
CA GLY A 137 -15.37 -24.87 -11.63
C GLY A 137 -14.48 -24.63 -12.85
N CYS A 138 -13.17 -24.69 -12.70
CA CYS A 138 -12.20 -24.58 -13.79
C CYS A 138 -11.72 -25.95 -14.26
N LYS A 139 -10.83 -25.99 -15.26
CA LYS A 139 -10.14 -27.24 -15.65
C LYS A 139 -9.34 -27.78 -14.45
N PRO A 140 -9.14 -29.11 -14.35
CA PRO A 140 -8.29 -29.68 -13.30
C PRO A 140 -6.87 -29.10 -13.33
N GLY A 141 -6.31 -28.85 -12.15
CA GLY A 141 -4.94 -28.36 -12.02
C GLY A 141 -4.62 -27.94 -10.59
N LYS A 142 -3.35 -28.08 -10.21
CA LYS A 142 -2.88 -27.72 -8.89
C LYS A 142 -3.11 -26.23 -8.59
N LEU A 143 -3.79 -25.92 -7.48
CA LEU A 143 -3.93 -24.58 -6.95
C LEU A 143 -2.83 -24.30 -5.92
N THR A 144 -2.09 -23.19 -6.11
CA THR A 144 -1.04 -22.75 -5.18
C THR A 144 -1.44 -21.41 -4.57
N TRP A 145 -1.71 -21.39 -3.26
CA TRP A 145 -2.00 -20.16 -2.53
C TRP A 145 -0.72 -19.31 -2.36
N THR A 146 -0.82 -18.01 -2.56
CA THR A 146 0.29 -17.06 -2.39
C THR A 146 -0.13 -15.94 -1.44
N HIS A 147 0.69 -15.68 -0.43
CA HIS A 147 0.39 -14.72 0.64
C HIS A 147 1.58 -13.83 0.95
N ARG A 148 1.36 -12.81 1.77
CA ARG A 148 2.41 -11.92 2.26
C ARG A 148 3.26 -12.61 3.33
N SER A 149 4.59 -12.40 3.24
CA SER A 149 5.57 -12.86 4.24
C SER A 149 6.07 -11.73 5.15
N ASP A 150 5.69 -10.49 4.87
CA ASP A 150 6.04 -9.29 5.65
C ASP A 150 4.85 -8.76 6.47
N GLY A 151 5.10 -7.88 7.43
CA GLY A 151 4.06 -7.20 8.20
C GLY A 151 3.25 -6.24 7.31
N SER A 152 2.07 -6.69 6.86
CA SER A 152 1.29 -6.09 5.77
C SER A 152 -0.04 -5.53 6.23
N GLY A 153 -0.30 -4.24 5.96
CA GLY A 153 -1.63 -3.66 6.11
C GLY A 153 -2.63 -4.30 5.14
N THR A 154 -2.20 -4.63 3.91
CA THR A 154 -3.03 -5.37 2.95
C THR A 154 -3.48 -6.71 3.52
N THR A 155 -2.60 -7.44 4.23
CA THR A 155 -2.98 -8.66 4.96
C THR A 155 -4.00 -8.36 6.05
N LYS A 156 -3.83 -7.27 6.82
CA LYS A 156 -4.79 -6.90 7.88
C LYS A 156 -6.18 -6.63 7.30
N ALA A 157 -6.27 -5.82 6.24
CA ALA A 157 -7.55 -5.53 5.58
C ALA A 157 -8.17 -6.80 4.96
N PHE A 158 -7.36 -7.61 4.28
CA PHE A 158 -7.79 -8.89 3.70
C PHE A 158 -8.35 -9.84 4.77
N THR A 159 -7.62 -10.04 5.88
CA THR A 159 -8.06 -10.95 6.95
C THR A 159 -9.29 -10.46 7.69
N ASN A 160 -9.48 -9.13 7.82
CA ASN A 160 -10.73 -8.57 8.33
C ASN A 160 -11.92 -8.94 7.44
N SER A 161 -11.74 -8.89 6.11
CA SER A 161 -12.79 -9.29 5.18
C SER A 161 -13.04 -10.78 5.21
N MET A 162 -12.01 -11.63 5.30
CA MET A 162 -12.19 -13.08 5.41
C MET A 162 -12.99 -13.46 6.67
N GLU A 163 -12.71 -12.81 7.79
CA GLU A 163 -13.46 -13.00 9.04
C GLU A 163 -14.93 -12.57 8.92
N ALA A 164 -15.17 -11.46 8.21
CA ALA A 164 -16.53 -10.96 7.94
C ALA A 164 -17.30 -11.82 6.93
N PHE A 165 -16.60 -12.56 6.06
CA PHE A 165 -17.21 -13.37 5.00
C PHE A 165 -17.74 -14.71 5.52
N SER A 166 -17.01 -15.37 6.41
CA SER A 166 -17.37 -16.72 6.84
C SER A 166 -16.76 -17.08 8.20
N LYS A 167 -17.55 -17.82 8.99
CA LYS A 167 -17.08 -18.46 10.22
C LYS A 167 -16.05 -19.58 9.97
N THR A 168 -15.88 -20.04 8.74
CA THR A 168 -14.80 -20.95 8.33
C THR A 168 -13.42 -20.31 8.53
N TRP A 169 -13.33 -18.97 8.53
CA TRP A 169 -12.08 -18.27 8.81
C TRP A 169 -11.70 -18.39 10.29
N THR A 170 -10.60 -19.07 10.59
CA THR A 170 -10.12 -19.31 11.96
C THR A 170 -8.70 -18.79 12.24
N LEU A 171 -8.07 -18.13 11.25
CA LEU A 171 -6.69 -17.65 11.41
C LEU A 171 -6.59 -16.32 12.16
N GLY A 172 -7.73 -15.71 12.51
CA GLY A 172 -7.79 -14.38 13.11
C GLY A 172 -7.40 -13.27 12.13
N THR A 173 -7.24 -12.06 12.64
CA THR A 173 -6.97 -10.86 11.83
C THR A 173 -5.67 -10.19 12.24
N GLY A 174 -4.85 -9.77 11.26
CA GLY A 174 -3.58 -9.13 11.58
C GLY A 174 -2.75 -8.74 10.37
N LYS A 175 -1.69 -7.98 10.61
CA LYS A 175 -0.67 -7.67 9.58
C LYS A 175 0.16 -8.92 9.21
N SER A 176 0.08 -9.95 10.04
CA SER A 176 0.68 -11.27 9.83
C SER A 176 -0.21 -12.30 10.51
N VAL A 177 -0.49 -13.38 9.83
CA VAL A 177 -1.23 -14.56 10.35
C VAL A 177 -0.45 -15.82 10.04
N LYS A 178 -0.72 -16.91 10.78
CA LYS A 178 -0.06 -18.20 10.53
C LYS A 178 -0.80 -18.93 9.41
N TRP A 179 -0.36 -18.71 8.17
CA TRP A 179 -0.97 -19.37 7.01
C TRP A 179 -0.77 -20.89 7.07
N PRO A 180 -1.83 -21.70 6.83
CA PRO A 180 -1.71 -23.15 6.90
C PRO A 180 -0.96 -23.75 5.72
N ALA A 181 -0.94 -23.05 4.59
CA ALA A 181 -0.28 -23.47 3.34
C ALA A 181 0.03 -22.27 2.46
N GLY A 182 0.82 -22.50 1.41
CA GLY A 182 1.09 -21.50 0.38
C GLY A 182 2.53 -21.02 0.33
N VAL A 183 2.76 -20.06 -0.55
CA VAL A 183 4.07 -19.44 -0.79
C VAL A 183 4.04 -18.00 -0.27
N GLY A 184 4.94 -17.68 0.64
CA GLY A 184 5.10 -16.34 1.18
C GLY A 184 5.96 -15.45 0.27
N ALA A 185 5.51 -14.21 0.01
CA ALA A 185 6.27 -13.25 -0.79
C ALA A 185 6.21 -11.83 -0.18
N LYS A 186 7.30 -11.07 -0.30
CA LYS A 186 7.41 -9.73 0.28
C LYS A 186 6.73 -8.68 -0.58
N GLY A 187 5.83 -7.91 0.02
CA GLY A 187 5.12 -6.82 -0.64
C GLY A 187 4.07 -7.29 -1.65
N ASN A 188 3.23 -6.37 -2.12
CA ASN A 188 2.29 -6.65 -3.22
C ASN A 188 3.03 -7.06 -4.51
N SER A 189 4.19 -6.45 -4.78
CA SER A 189 5.02 -6.79 -5.95
C SER A 189 5.54 -8.22 -5.91
N GLY A 190 5.98 -8.70 -4.74
CA GLY A 190 6.45 -10.07 -4.58
C GLY A 190 5.33 -11.09 -4.78
N VAL A 191 4.14 -10.86 -4.17
CA VAL A 191 2.96 -11.72 -4.38
C VAL A 191 2.55 -11.74 -5.85
N ALA A 192 2.44 -10.57 -6.49
CA ALA A 192 2.12 -10.49 -7.91
C ALA A 192 3.17 -11.19 -8.79
N GLY A 193 4.45 -11.08 -8.43
CA GLY A 193 5.56 -11.76 -9.13
C GLY A 193 5.44 -13.28 -9.06
N VAL A 194 5.14 -13.84 -7.88
CA VAL A 194 4.92 -15.29 -7.72
C VAL A 194 3.72 -15.73 -8.57
N ILE A 195 2.60 -15.01 -8.50
CA ILE A 195 1.40 -15.34 -9.28
C ILE A 195 1.71 -15.29 -10.78
N GLN A 196 2.36 -14.23 -11.25
CA GLN A 196 2.67 -14.05 -12.67
C GLN A 196 3.51 -15.18 -13.24
N ASN A 197 4.46 -15.71 -12.46
CA ASN A 197 5.44 -16.70 -12.91
C ASN A 197 5.08 -18.14 -12.53
N THR A 198 3.96 -18.37 -11.87
CA THR A 198 3.53 -19.70 -11.43
C THR A 198 2.12 -20.01 -11.96
N PRO A 199 1.98 -20.77 -13.06
CA PRO A 199 0.67 -21.26 -13.47
C PRO A 199 -0.05 -21.99 -12.35
N GLY A 200 -1.32 -21.67 -12.13
CA GLY A 200 -2.11 -22.21 -11.02
C GLY A 200 -1.95 -21.48 -9.70
N ALA A 201 -1.14 -20.43 -9.62
CA ALA A 201 -1.07 -19.61 -8.42
C ALA A 201 -2.26 -18.65 -8.30
N ILE A 202 -2.72 -18.45 -7.07
CA ILE A 202 -3.75 -17.49 -6.66
C ILE A 202 -3.32 -16.85 -5.33
N GLY A 203 -3.62 -15.56 -5.15
CA GLY A 203 -3.29 -14.84 -3.92
C GLY A 203 -4.01 -13.49 -3.86
N TYR A 204 -3.70 -12.67 -2.87
CA TYR A 204 -4.31 -11.34 -2.72
C TYR A 204 -3.29 -10.23 -2.95
N VAL A 205 -3.69 -9.25 -3.76
CA VAL A 205 -2.88 -8.08 -4.10
C VAL A 205 -3.76 -6.83 -4.28
N ASN A 206 -3.19 -5.65 -4.12
CA ASN A 206 -3.87 -4.44 -4.59
C ASN A 206 -4.15 -4.52 -6.09
N GLN A 207 -5.31 -4.04 -6.51
CA GLN A 207 -5.76 -4.07 -7.92
C GLN A 207 -4.73 -3.52 -8.91
N SER A 208 -3.92 -2.53 -8.51
CA SER A 208 -2.90 -1.94 -9.37
C SER A 208 -1.80 -2.93 -9.80
N TYR A 209 -1.69 -4.08 -9.13
CA TYR A 209 -0.74 -5.14 -9.46
C TYR A 209 -1.33 -6.20 -10.40
N ILE A 210 -2.60 -6.10 -10.75
CA ILE A 210 -3.24 -6.95 -11.76
C ILE A 210 -2.75 -6.50 -13.13
N LYS A 211 -1.84 -7.25 -13.73
CA LYS A 211 -1.25 -7.01 -15.05
C LYS A 211 -0.56 -8.25 -15.60
N GLY A 212 -0.31 -8.28 -16.91
CA GLY A 212 0.31 -9.42 -17.58
C GLY A 212 -0.54 -10.68 -17.41
N ASN A 213 0.06 -11.76 -16.94
CA ASN A 213 -0.63 -13.03 -16.69
C ASN A 213 -1.43 -13.04 -15.38
N VAL A 214 -1.39 -11.97 -14.58
CA VAL A 214 -2.20 -11.88 -13.35
C VAL A 214 -3.58 -11.39 -13.70
N LYS A 215 -4.56 -12.28 -13.66
CA LYS A 215 -5.99 -12.01 -13.81
C LYS A 215 -6.59 -11.68 -12.44
N ALA A 216 -7.77 -11.05 -12.40
CA ALA A 216 -8.52 -10.80 -11.18
C ALA A 216 -9.82 -11.59 -11.15
N ALA A 217 -10.09 -12.28 -10.04
CA ALA A 217 -11.38 -12.95 -9.81
C ALA A 217 -12.49 -11.92 -9.61
N ALA A 218 -13.70 -12.25 -10.06
CA ALA A 218 -14.90 -11.58 -9.57
C ALA A 218 -15.28 -12.18 -8.22
N LEU A 219 -15.56 -11.32 -7.24
CA LEU A 219 -15.89 -11.73 -5.88
C LEU A 219 -17.33 -11.38 -5.55
N GLN A 220 -18.07 -12.33 -4.97
CA GLN A 220 -19.46 -12.12 -4.61
C GLN A 220 -19.59 -11.14 -3.45
N ASN A 221 -20.40 -10.09 -3.63
CA ASN A 221 -20.74 -9.14 -2.59
C ASN A 221 -21.98 -9.60 -1.79
N LEU A 222 -22.34 -8.84 -0.77
CA LEU A 222 -23.52 -9.13 0.07
C LEU A 222 -24.86 -9.07 -0.68
N SER A 223 -24.90 -8.37 -1.84
CA SER A 223 -26.09 -8.34 -2.73
C SER A 223 -26.16 -9.57 -3.65
N GLY A 224 -25.22 -10.52 -3.56
CA GLY A 224 -25.15 -11.69 -4.42
C GLY A 224 -24.49 -11.46 -5.78
N GLU A 225 -24.05 -10.24 -6.08
CA GLU A 225 -23.41 -9.88 -7.34
C GLU A 225 -21.93 -10.29 -7.36
N TYR A 226 -21.47 -10.84 -8.50
CA TYR A 226 -20.05 -11.08 -8.73
C TYR A 226 -19.40 -9.84 -9.34
N VAL A 227 -18.61 -9.14 -8.54
CA VAL A 227 -18.01 -7.83 -8.87
C VAL A 227 -16.51 -7.98 -9.14
N LYS A 228 -16.02 -7.35 -10.21
CA LYS A 228 -14.57 -7.24 -10.51
C LYS A 228 -13.95 -6.08 -9.69
N PRO A 229 -12.65 -6.14 -9.34
CA PRO A 229 -11.99 -5.10 -8.56
C PRO A 229 -11.63 -3.87 -9.42
N THR A 230 -12.64 -3.11 -9.83
CA THR A 230 -12.45 -1.85 -10.57
C THR A 230 -12.32 -0.65 -9.61
N VAL A 231 -11.91 0.50 -10.15
CA VAL A 231 -11.83 1.76 -9.39
C VAL A 231 -13.22 2.15 -8.88
N GLU A 232 -14.24 2.03 -9.75
CA GLU A 232 -15.63 2.37 -9.44
C GLU A 232 -16.21 1.46 -8.35
N ALA A 233 -15.97 0.15 -8.44
CA ALA A 233 -16.40 -0.81 -7.44
C ALA A 233 -15.68 -0.59 -6.09
N GLY A 234 -14.42 -0.17 -6.13
CA GLY A 234 -13.66 0.25 -4.96
C GLY A 234 -14.20 1.53 -4.34
N ALA A 235 -14.53 2.54 -5.14
CA ALA A 235 -15.13 3.77 -4.66
C ALA A 235 -16.47 3.52 -3.96
N LYS A 236 -17.34 2.68 -4.55
CA LYS A 236 -18.60 2.25 -3.92
C LYS A 236 -18.39 1.56 -2.57
N ALA A 237 -17.36 0.73 -2.47
CA ALA A 237 -17.02 0.06 -1.20
C ALA A 237 -16.54 1.04 -0.12
N LEU A 238 -15.81 2.08 -0.52
CA LEU A 238 -15.25 3.08 0.40
C LEU A 238 -16.27 4.14 0.81
N ASN A 239 -17.29 4.42 0.01
CA ASN A 239 -18.36 5.38 0.37
C ASN A 239 -19.10 5.01 1.66
N GLY A 240 -19.10 3.74 2.06
CA GLY A 240 -19.68 3.27 3.31
C GLY A 240 -18.71 3.27 4.50
N VAL A 241 -17.50 3.81 4.35
CA VAL A 241 -16.52 3.90 5.45
C VAL A 241 -16.75 5.16 6.26
N THR A 242 -17.10 5.00 7.54
CA THR A 242 -17.11 6.11 8.50
C THR A 242 -15.73 6.23 9.13
N LEU A 243 -15.20 7.46 9.16
CA LEU A 243 -13.93 7.77 9.82
C LEU A 243 -14.20 8.22 11.25
N ASP A 244 -13.39 7.73 12.20
CA ASP A 244 -13.40 8.16 13.58
C ASP A 244 -12.64 9.51 13.77
N GLU A 245 -12.49 9.95 15.02
CA GLU A 245 -11.77 11.18 15.38
C GLU A 245 -10.29 11.17 14.97
N ASN A 246 -9.71 9.99 14.82
CA ASN A 246 -8.33 9.79 14.33
C ASN A 246 -8.27 9.60 12.81
N LEU A 247 -9.35 9.91 12.09
CA LEU A 247 -9.52 9.72 10.65
C LEU A 247 -9.34 8.26 10.21
N ALA A 248 -9.50 7.30 11.12
CA ALA A 248 -9.42 5.87 10.84
C ALA A 248 -10.80 5.29 10.55
N GLY A 249 -10.88 4.39 9.57
CA GLY A 249 -12.12 3.71 9.25
C GLY A 249 -11.88 2.47 8.40
N GLN A 250 -12.75 1.49 8.52
CA GLN A 250 -12.71 0.24 7.75
C GLN A 250 -14.14 -0.24 7.51
N ASN A 251 -14.35 -0.85 6.36
CA ASN A 251 -15.56 -1.60 6.06
C ASN A 251 -15.17 -2.97 5.49
N PRO A 252 -15.12 -4.02 6.30
CA PRO A 252 -14.59 -5.32 5.89
C PRO A 252 -15.50 -6.09 4.93
N ASN A 253 -16.78 -5.72 4.82
CA ASN A 253 -17.73 -6.35 3.89
C ASN A 253 -18.83 -5.33 3.52
N PRO A 254 -18.58 -4.46 2.52
CA PRO A 254 -19.50 -3.40 2.13
C PRO A 254 -20.83 -3.94 1.63
N THR A 255 -21.94 -3.28 2.01
CA THR A 255 -23.30 -3.64 1.62
C THR A 255 -23.78 -2.95 0.35
N ALA A 256 -23.05 -1.94 -0.14
CA ALA A 256 -23.45 -1.15 -1.30
C ALA A 256 -23.50 -2.00 -2.56
N LYS A 257 -24.57 -1.86 -3.35
CA LYS A 257 -24.72 -2.54 -4.65
C LYS A 257 -23.57 -2.20 -5.58
N GLY A 258 -22.99 -3.23 -6.22
CA GLY A 258 -21.84 -3.09 -7.12
C GLY A 258 -20.53 -2.73 -6.40
N ALA A 259 -20.47 -2.73 -5.05
CA ALA A 259 -19.24 -2.58 -4.30
C ALA A 259 -18.41 -3.86 -4.38
N TYR A 260 -17.07 -3.69 -4.53
CA TYR A 260 -16.16 -4.83 -4.40
C TYR A 260 -15.97 -5.17 -2.92
N PRO A 261 -16.08 -6.43 -2.50
CA PRO A 261 -16.17 -6.77 -1.08
C PRO A 261 -14.92 -6.51 -0.24
N ILE A 262 -13.75 -6.35 -0.85
CA ILE A 262 -12.50 -6.10 -0.14
C ILE A 262 -11.90 -4.78 -0.61
N ALA A 263 -12.06 -3.75 0.21
CA ALA A 263 -11.45 -2.44 -0.02
C ALA A 263 -10.73 -1.95 1.23
N CYS A 264 -9.74 -1.11 1.05
CA CYS A 264 -9.05 -0.47 2.17
C CYS A 264 -8.63 0.95 1.86
N LEU A 265 -8.48 1.74 2.92
CA LEU A 265 -7.86 3.05 2.91
C LEU A 265 -6.38 2.89 3.28
N LEU A 266 -5.55 3.69 2.63
CA LEU A 266 -4.17 3.90 3.02
C LEU A 266 -4.06 5.19 3.82
N TYR A 267 -3.39 5.13 4.93
CA TYR A 267 -3.08 6.27 5.79
C TYR A 267 -1.62 6.63 5.65
N THR A 268 -1.35 7.91 5.48
CA THR A 268 -0.01 8.49 5.59
C THR A 268 0.08 9.24 6.90
N SER A 269 1.16 9.02 7.61
CA SER A 269 1.37 9.59 8.95
C SER A 269 2.63 10.47 8.92
N PRO A 270 2.51 11.76 8.54
CA PRO A 270 3.57 12.74 8.73
C PRO A 270 3.65 13.18 10.19
N SER A 271 4.79 13.75 10.57
CA SER A 271 4.89 14.52 11.80
C SER A 271 4.33 15.92 11.60
N PRO A 272 3.56 16.48 12.54
CA PRO A 272 3.05 17.85 12.44
C PRO A 272 4.14 18.92 12.54
N ARG A 273 5.39 18.54 12.85
CA ARG A 273 6.51 19.46 13.06
C ARG A 273 7.53 19.47 11.93
N ASP A 274 7.30 18.69 10.87
CA ASP A 274 8.23 18.57 9.73
C ASP A 274 7.82 19.49 8.58
#